data_98d04f55db718a7703c3388ade26b353
#
_entry.id   98d04f55db718a7703c3388ade26b353
#
_cell.length_a   1.000
_cell.length_b   1.000
_cell.length_c   1.000
_cell.angle_alpha   90.00
_cell.angle_beta   90.00
_cell.angle_gamma   90.00
#
_symmetry.space_group_name_H-M   'P 1'
#
loop_
_entity.id
_entity.type
_entity.pdbx_description
1 polymer ?
#
loop_
_entity_poly.entity_id
_entity_poly.type
_entity_poly.pdbx_seq_one_letter_code
_entity_poly.pdbx_strand_id
1 'polypeptide(L)'
;VNIQPWHFLVADNLAAKERIAKALTGRYAYNAPKVLESSHTLVFCTRTDISPEYLNQLLEQDDLSGRFKDEKAKLGQKDTRHGYVEFYRNEQKNLFGWMENQTFIALGQLLFAAGLEGIDATPMGGFDEDVLNEEFGLKEKGLRSSVIVSLGYRSENDFNAKLPKSRLPDEVIFTHL
;
A
#
# COMPACT_ATOMS: atom_id res chain seq x y z
N VAL A 1 16.67 -0.28 2.62
CA VAL A 1 16.26 -0.25 4.03
C VAL A 1 14.74 -0.38 4.11
N ASN A 2 14.25 -1.44 4.74
CA ASN A 2 12.83 -1.65 4.98
C ASN A 2 12.42 -0.92 6.27
N ILE A 3 11.48 0.01 6.16
CA ILE A 3 10.92 0.77 7.29
C ILE A 3 9.43 0.52 7.48
N GLN A 4 8.81 -0.38 6.72
CA GLN A 4 7.41 -0.77 6.82
C GLN A 4 6.45 0.43 6.99
N PRO A 5 6.48 1.42 6.08
CA PRO A 5 5.80 2.71 6.29
C PRO A 5 4.32 2.65 5.95
N TRP A 6 3.74 1.48 5.97
CA TRP A 6 2.36 1.20 5.56
C TRP A 6 1.42 0.97 6.73
N HIS A 7 0.16 1.18 6.47
CA HIS A 7 -0.97 0.78 7.30
C HIS A 7 -2.12 0.35 6.39
N PHE A 8 -2.86 -0.66 6.77
CA PHE A 8 -3.94 -1.20 5.96
C PHE A 8 -5.27 -1.04 6.67
N LEU A 9 -6.24 -0.40 6.00
CA LEU A 9 -7.64 -0.49 6.41
C LEU A 9 -8.26 -1.67 5.67
N VAL A 10 -8.98 -2.52 6.37
CA VAL A 10 -9.64 -3.69 5.79
C VAL A 10 -11.15 -3.55 5.99
N ALA A 11 -11.90 -3.57 4.90
CA ALA A 11 -13.34 -3.53 4.88
C ALA A 11 -13.88 -4.88 4.38
N ASP A 12 -14.46 -5.66 5.29
CA ASP A 12 -15.02 -7.00 5.08
C ASP A 12 -16.54 -7.04 5.16
N ASN A 13 -17.19 -5.90 5.39
CA ASN A 13 -18.62 -5.75 5.48
C ASN A 13 -19.12 -4.54 4.70
N LEU A 14 -20.43 -4.51 4.39
CA LEU A 14 -21.02 -3.48 3.54
C LEU A 14 -20.85 -2.08 4.14
N ALA A 15 -21.09 -1.91 5.43
CA ALA A 15 -21.01 -0.59 6.07
C ALA A 15 -19.60 0.01 5.98
N ALA A 16 -18.55 -0.80 6.15
CA ALA A 16 -17.18 -0.35 5.98
C ALA A 16 -16.86 -0.02 4.50
N LYS A 17 -17.36 -0.81 3.55
CA LYS A 17 -17.19 -0.56 2.11
C LYS A 17 -17.94 0.71 1.66
N GLU A 18 -19.13 0.98 2.19
CA GLU A 18 -19.88 2.21 1.93
C GLU A 18 -19.12 3.47 2.39
N ARG A 19 -18.37 3.38 3.48
CA ARG A 19 -17.49 4.47 3.92
C ARG A 19 -16.38 4.74 2.93
N ILE A 20 -15.75 3.70 2.38
CA ILE A 20 -14.74 3.84 1.31
C ILE A 20 -15.39 4.42 0.04
N ALA A 21 -16.60 3.98 -0.30
CA ALA A 21 -17.31 4.43 -1.49
C ALA A 21 -17.66 5.92 -1.49
N LYS A 22 -17.66 6.61 -0.34
CA LYS A 22 -17.80 8.07 -0.28
C LYS A 22 -16.74 8.80 -1.10
N ALA A 23 -15.54 8.24 -1.21
CA ALA A 23 -14.44 8.78 -2.00
C ALA A 23 -14.54 8.40 -3.51
N LEU A 24 -15.56 7.62 -3.90
CA LEU A 24 -15.75 7.12 -5.25
C LEU A 24 -16.97 7.78 -5.91
N THR A 25 -16.95 9.11 -5.98
CA THR A 25 -18.03 9.92 -6.56
C THR A 25 -17.53 10.70 -7.78
N GLY A 26 -18.44 11.39 -8.48
CA GLY A 26 -18.09 12.19 -9.64
C GLY A 26 -17.33 11.38 -10.69
N ARG A 27 -16.14 11.85 -11.07
CA ARG A 27 -15.29 11.16 -12.06
C ARG A 27 -14.78 9.79 -11.62
N TYR A 28 -14.86 9.45 -10.34
CA TYR A 28 -14.41 8.16 -9.80
C TYR A 28 -15.57 7.17 -9.55
N ALA A 29 -16.81 7.56 -9.86
CA ALA A 29 -18.00 6.76 -9.58
C ALA A 29 -17.99 5.36 -10.21
N TYR A 30 -17.25 5.18 -11.32
CA TYR A 30 -17.09 3.88 -11.98
C TYR A 30 -16.34 2.83 -11.13
N ASN A 31 -15.67 3.24 -10.05
CA ASN A 31 -15.00 2.35 -9.11
C ASN A 31 -15.88 1.94 -7.93
N ALA A 32 -16.98 2.65 -7.66
CA ALA A 32 -17.84 2.35 -6.50
C ALA A 32 -18.41 0.91 -6.51
N PRO A 33 -18.94 0.36 -7.63
CA PRO A 33 -19.41 -1.02 -7.66
C PRO A 33 -18.32 -2.03 -7.32
N LYS A 34 -17.07 -1.79 -7.77
CA LYS A 34 -15.93 -2.67 -7.50
C LYS A 34 -15.60 -2.78 -6.01
N VAL A 35 -15.87 -1.73 -5.23
CA VAL A 35 -15.72 -1.72 -3.78
C VAL A 35 -16.96 -2.35 -3.11
N LEU A 36 -18.14 -1.91 -3.47
CA LEU A 36 -19.39 -2.32 -2.81
C LEU A 36 -19.71 -3.81 -3.01
N GLU A 37 -19.43 -4.34 -4.20
CA GLU A 37 -19.76 -5.72 -4.60
C GLU A 37 -18.62 -6.72 -4.30
N SER A 38 -17.41 -6.24 -3.97
CA SER A 38 -16.29 -7.12 -3.63
C SER A 38 -16.51 -7.86 -2.31
N SER A 39 -15.80 -8.97 -2.11
CA SER A 39 -15.73 -9.64 -0.81
C SER A 39 -15.07 -8.74 0.23
N HIS A 40 -13.86 -8.30 -0.06
CA HIS A 40 -13.05 -7.44 0.80
C HIS A 40 -12.50 -6.27 0.02
N THR A 41 -12.36 -5.13 0.69
CA THR A 41 -11.63 -3.98 0.13
C THR A 41 -10.56 -3.54 1.14
N LEU A 42 -9.36 -3.32 0.64
CA LEU A 42 -8.25 -2.79 1.41
C LEU A 42 -7.90 -1.38 0.94
N VAL A 43 -7.64 -0.48 1.89
CA VAL A 43 -7.01 0.81 1.62
C VAL A 43 -5.57 0.72 2.11
N PHE A 44 -4.64 0.84 1.21
CA PHE A 44 -3.22 0.95 1.51
C PHE A 44 -2.91 2.39 1.87
N CYS A 45 -2.47 2.62 3.08
CA CYS A 45 -2.07 3.92 3.57
C CYS A 45 -0.56 3.97 3.78
N THR A 46 0.05 5.09 3.45
CA THR A 46 1.46 5.36 3.69
C THR A 46 1.59 6.36 4.83
N ARG A 47 2.58 6.20 5.70
CA ARG A 47 2.93 7.23 6.70
C ARG A 47 3.34 8.51 6.00
N THR A 48 2.94 9.66 6.58
CA THR A 48 3.31 10.97 6.04
C THR A 48 4.69 11.41 6.49
N ASP A 49 5.19 10.84 7.60
CA ASP A 49 6.53 11.05 8.12
C ASP A 49 6.99 9.84 8.96
N ILE A 50 8.26 9.79 9.30
CA ILE A 50 8.90 8.78 10.16
C ILE A 50 9.52 9.46 11.37
N SER A 51 8.97 9.17 12.54
CA SER A 51 9.53 9.67 13.80
C SER A 51 10.64 8.75 14.34
N PRO A 52 11.52 9.28 15.21
CA PRO A 52 12.51 8.47 15.91
C PRO A 52 11.88 7.34 16.74
N GLU A 53 10.70 7.56 17.32
CA GLU A 53 9.95 6.58 18.11
C GLU A 53 9.51 5.41 17.24
N TYR A 54 9.05 5.70 16.01
CA TYR A 54 8.68 4.66 15.06
C TYR A 54 9.89 3.81 14.64
N LEU A 55 11.05 4.43 14.39
CA LEU A 55 12.28 3.70 14.07
C LEU A 55 12.75 2.84 15.23
N ASN A 56 12.60 3.31 16.47
CA ASN A 56 12.89 2.52 17.67
C ASN A 56 11.93 1.33 17.79
N GLN A 57 10.62 1.52 17.54
CA GLN A 57 9.65 0.43 17.55
C GLN A 57 10.01 -0.67 16.54
N LEU A 58 10.44 -0.30 15.34
CA LEU A 58 10.91 -1.27 14.35
C LEU A 58 12.17 -2.01 14.82
N LEU A 59 13.10 -1.30 15.45
CA LEU A 59 14.34 -1.88 15.96
C LEU A 59 14.07 -2.89 17.09
N GLU A 60 13.19 -2.54 18.01
CA GLU A 60 12.75 -3.41 19.09
C GLU A 60 12.03 -4.66 18.57
N GLN A 61 11.17 -4.49 17.55
CA GLN A 61 10.50 -5.65 16.95
C GLN A 61 11.48 -6.58 16.23
N ASP A 62 12.49 -6.04 15.55
CA ASP A 62 13.56 -6.85 14.95
C ASP A 62 14.35 -7.62 16.01
N ASP A 63 14.63 -6.99 17.14
CA ASP A 63 15.34 -7.60 18.27
C ASP A 63 14.52 -8.75 18.90
N LEU A 64 13.25 -8.48 19.22
CA LEU A 64 12.31 -9.48 19.71
C LEU A 64 12.16 -10.68 18.76
N SER A 65 12.29 -10.46 17.46
CA SER A 65 12.25 -11.49 16.42
C SER A 65 13.58 -12.23 16.25
N GLY A 66 14.60 -11.92 17.06
CA GLY A 66 15.91 -12.58 17.04
C GLY A 66 16.77 -12.26 15.81
N ARG A 67 16.55 -11.10 15.17
CA ARG A 67 17.27 -10.73 13.93
C ARG A 67 18.71 -10.29 14.15
N PHE A 68 19.09 -9.93 15.38
CA PHE A 68 20.43 -9.44 15.69
C PHE A 68 21.26 -10.51 16.38
N LYS A 69 22.46 -10.74 15.87
CA LYS A 69 23.41 -11.68 16.45
C LYS A 69 24.09 -11.12 17.71
N ASP A 70 24.18 -9.80 17.82
CA ASP A 70 24.83 -9.06 18.90
C ASP A 70 24.36 -7.59 18.92
N GLU A 71 24.69 -6.88 19.99
CA GLU A 71 24.36 -5.45 20.18
C GLU A 71 24.97 -4.56 19.10
N LYS A 72 26.15 -4.89 18.59
CA LYS A 72 26.79 -4.14 17.51
C LYS A 72 25.96 -4.19 16.23
N ALA A 73 25.40 -5.35 15.89
CA ALA A 73 24.53 -5.52 14.74
C ALA A 73 23.23 -4.69 14.91
N LYS A 74 22.66 -4.66 16.12
CA LYS A 74 21.48 -3.85 16.46
C LYS A 74 21.75 -2.36 16.28
N LEU A 75 22.83 -1.86 16.83
CA LEU A 75 23.24 -0.45 16.69
C LEU A 75 23.53 -0.09 15.23
N GLY A 76 24.23 -0.94 14.49
CA GLY A 76 24.46 -0.72 13.05
C GLY A 76 23.18 -0.63 12.23
N GLN A 77 22.17 -1.43 12.54
CA GLN A 77 20.86 -1.34 11.90
C GLN A 77 20.11 -0.04 12.25
N LYS A 78 20.19 0.37 13.53
CA LYS A 78 19.64 1.65 13.98
C LYS A 78 20.23 2.82 13.18
N ASP A 79 21.57 2.92 13.13
CA ASP A 79 22.26 3.99 12.44
C ASP A 79 21.95 3.99 10.94
N THR A 80 21.91 2.82 10.33
CA THR A 80 21.56 2.67 8.92
C THR A 80 20.15 3.17 8.62
N ARG A 81 19.14 2.79 9.41
CA ARG A 81 17.76 3.26 9.19
C ARG A 81 17.65 4.76 9.36
N HIS A 82 18.22 5.32 10.44
CA HIS A 82 18.24 6.76 10.65
C HIS A 82 18.91 7.49 9.47
N GLY A 83 20.09 7.03 9.05
CA GLY A 83 20.82 7.64 7.94
C GLY A 83 20.00 7.69 6.65
N TYR A 84 19.30 6.61 6.28
CA TYR A 84 18.44 6.63 5.08
C TYR A 84 17.23 7.53 5.22
N VAL A 85 16.58 7.57 6.38
CA VAL A 85 15.44 8.47 6.61
C VAL A 85 15.89 9.93 6.48
N GLU A 86 17.01 10.31 7.11
CA GLU A 86 17.54 11.67 7.02
C GLU A 86 18.02 12.02 5.61
N PHE A 87 18.63 11.09 4.89
CA PHE A 87 18.99 11.26 3.49
C PHE A 87 17.78 11.59 2.62
N TYR A 88 16.69 10.80 2.71
CA TYR A 88 15.49 11.05 1.92
C TYR A 88 14.71 12.28 2.39
N ARG A 89 14.76 12.61 3.67
CA ARG A 89 14.15 13.82 4.23
C ARG A 89 14.86 15.09 3.81
N ASN A 90 16.16 15.16 3.99
CA ASN A 90 16.92 16.40 3.93
C ASN A 90 17.65 16.61 2.60
N GLU A 91 18.23 15.56 2.01
CA GLU A 91 18.99 15.66 0.77
C GLU A 91 18.12 15.41 -0.45
N GLN A 92 17.42 14.28 -0.52
CA GLN A 92 16.54 13.96 -1.63
C GLN A 92 15.21 14.75 -1.59
N LYS A 93 14.80 15.25 -0.42
CA LYS A 93 13.52 15.96 -0.20
C LYS A 93 12.29 15.21 -0.72
N ASN A 94 12.35 13.89 -0.66
CA ASN A 94 11.33 12.97 -1.17
C ASN A 94 11.09 11.79 -0.21
N LEU A 95 11.00 12.07 1.09
CA LEU A 95 10.75 11.03 2.10
C LEU A 95 9.43 10.32 1.85
N PHE A 96 8.34 11.07 1.57
CA PHE A 96 7.02 10.48 1.32
C PHE A 96 7.04 9.55 0.11
N GLY A 97 7.56 9.99 -1.04
CA GLY A 97 7.63 9.16 -2.24
C GLY A 97 8.47 7.88 -2.03
N TRP A 98 9.57 7.96 -1.28
CA TRP A 98 10.35 6.79 -0.93
C TRP A 98 9.58 5.80 -0.04
N MET A 99 8.80 6.31 0.92
CA MET A 99 7.92 5.48 1.76
C MET A 99 6.78 4.87 0.94
N GLU A 100 6.16 5.66 0.09
CA GLU A 100 5.05 5.21 -0.77
C GLU A 100 5.49 4.10 -1.73
N ASN A 101 6.70 4.19 -2.28
CA ASN A 101 7.28 3.10 -3.09
C ASN A 101 7.30 1.76 -2.32
N GLN A 102 7.60 1.77 -1.00
CA GLN A 102 7.57 0.56 -0.18
C GLN A 102 6.13 0.05 0.00
N THR A 103 5.15 0.94 0.13
CA THR A 103 3.72 0.59 0.17
C THR A 103 3.29 -0.08 -1.14
N PHE A 104 3.76 0.41 -2.29
CA PHE A 104 3.48 -0.23 -3.59
C PHE A 104 4.20 -1.57 -3.78
N ILE A 105 5.35 -1.81 -3.12
CA ILE A 105 5.95 -3.16 -3.08
C ILE A 105 5.01 -4.13 -2.34
N ALA A 106 4.42 -3.72 -1.21
CA ALA A 106 3.44 -4.53 -0.50
C ALA A 106 2.18 -4.79 -1.34
N LEU A 107 1.72 -3.79 -2.12
CA LEU A 107 0.65 -3.96 -3.11
C LEU A 107 0.99 -5.06 -4.12
N GLY A 108 2.18 -5.00 -4.73
CA GLY A 108 2.62 -6.00 -5.71
C GLY A 108 2.60 -7.42 -5.14
N GLN A 109 3.02 -7.59 -3.89
CA GLN A 109 2.96 -8.87 -3.19
C GLN A 109 1.54 -9.34 -2.95
N LEU A 110 0.61 -8.44 -2.53
CA LEU A 110 -0.80 -8.79 -2.38
C LEU A 110 -1.41 -9.27 -3.70
N LEU A 111 -1.18 -8.54 -4.79
CA LEU A 111 -1.73 -8.89 -6.10
C LEU A 111 -1.21 -10.25 -6.58
N PHE A 112 0.07 -10.52 -6.37
CA PHE A 112 0.69 -11.80 -6.72
C PHE A 112 0.13 -12.95 -5.85
N ALA A 113 0.05 -12.74 -4.53
CA ALA A 113 -0.50 -13.74 -3.61
C ALA A 113 -1.98 -14.05 -3.91
N ALA A 114 -2.80 -13.02 -4.15
CA ALA A 114 -4.21 -13.21 -4.56
C ALA A 114 -4.31 -14.06 -5.83
N GLY A 115 -3.46 -13.78 -6.82
CA GLY A 115 -3.43 -14.58 -8.06
C GLY A 115 -3.06 -16.05 -7.82
N LEU A 116 -2.12 -16.34 -6.92
CA LEU A 116 -1.76 -17.71 -6.54
C LEU A 116 -2.91 -18.45 -5.84
N GLU A 117 -3.70 -17.75 -5.03
CA GLU A 117 -4.87 -18.30 -4.33
C GLU A 117 -6.15 -18.35 -5.21
N GLY A 118 -6.06 -17.94 -6.47
CA GLY A 118 -7.21 -17.87 -7.37
C GLY A 118 -8.20 -16.77 -7.01
N ILE A 119 -7.77 -15.75 -6.29
CA ILE A 119 -8.57 -14.58 -5.91
C ILE A 119 -8.30 -13.46 -6.91
N ASP A 120 -9.37 -12.89 -7.45
CA ASP A 120 -9.25 -11.70 -8.30
C ASP A 120 -8.99 -10.46 -7.44
N ALA A 121 -8.08 -9.61 -7.90
CA ALA A 121 -7.69 -8.37 -7.23
C ALA A 121 -7.74 -7.20 -8.21
N THR A 122 -8.37 -6.09 -7.79
CA THR A 122 -8.47 -4.88 -8.61
C THR A 122 -7.89 -3.69 -7.85
N PRO A 123 -6.65 -3.26 -8.16
CA PRO A 123 -6.09 -2.04 -7.60
C PRO A 123 -6.70 -0.81 -8.28
N MET A 124 -7.00 0.22 -7.51
CA MET A 124 -7.66 1.45 -7.93
C MET A 124 -6.92 2.66 -7.37
N GLY A 125 -6.30 3.46 -8.24
CA GLY A 125 -5.74 4.78 -7.92
C GLY A 125 -6.74 5.92 -8.16
N GLY A 126 -7.90 5.64 -8.74
CA GLY A 126 -8.94 6.62 -9.02
C GLY A 126 -9.95 6.73 -7.87
N PHE A 127 -9.69 7.61 -6.92
CA PHE A 127 -10.56 7.97 -5.79
C PHE A 127 -10.26 9.40 -5.34
N ASP A 128 -11.18 10.00 -4.58
CA ASP A 128 -10.96 11.28 -3.93
C ASP A 128 -10.18 11.05 -2.63
N GLU A 129 -8.90 11.39 -2.67
CA GLU A 129 -8.00 11.15 -1.54
C GLU A 129 -8.38 11.96 -0.31
N ASP A 130 -8.77 13.22 -0.48
CA ASP A 130 -9.10 14.09 0.64
C ASP A 130 -10.34 13.57 1.38
N VAL A 131 -11.37 13.18 0.63
CA VAL A 131 -12.58 12.56 1.20
C VAL A 131 -12.25 11.27 1.94
N LEU A 132 -11.40 10.41 1.39
CA LEU A 132 -11.03 9.15 2.02
C LEU A 132 -10.20 9.38 3.31
N ASN A 133 -9.24 10.29 3.24
CA ASN A 133 -8.40 10.64 4.38
C ASN A 133 -9.23 11.23 5.53
N GLU A 134 -10.19 12.11 5.23
CA GLU A 134 -11.10 12.71 6.22
C GLU A 134 -12.01 11.66 6.83
N GLU A 135 -12.67 10.80 6.02
CA GLU A 135 -13.60 9.77 6.49
C GLU A 135 -12.98 8.84 7.53
N PHE A 136 -11.67 8.52 7.39
CA PHE A 136 -10.98 7.61 8.30
C PHE A 136 -10.05 8.30 9.31
N GLY A 137 -10.01 9.63 9.33
CA GLY A 137 -9.15 10.41 10.22
C GLY A 137 -7.66 10.04 10.01
N LEU A 138 -7.22 9.91 8.75
CA LEU A 138 -5.88 9.44 8.45
C LEU A 138 -4.82 10.49 8.75
N LYS A 139 -5.13 11.75 8.54
CA LYS A 139 -4.22 12.87 8.80
C LYS A 139 -3.79 12.94 10.26
N GLU A 140 -4.75 12.78 11.18
CA GLU A 140 -4.50 12.78 12.63
C GLU A 140 -3.66 11.58 13.08
N LYS A 141 -3.66 10.52 12.28
CA LYS A 141 -2.85 9.31 12.49
C LYS A 141 -1.49 9.36 11.79
N GLY A 142 -1.15 10.48 11.13
CA GLY A 142 0.06 10.60 10.34
C GLY A 142 0.10 9.67 9.13
N LEU A 143 -1.07 9.41 8.53
CA LEU A 143 -1.27 8.51 7.39
C LEU A 143 -1.90 9.26 6.21
N ARG A 144 -1.69 8.72 5.02
CA ARG A 144 -2.30 9.14 3.76
C ARG A 144 -2.66 7.91 2.93
N SER A 145 -3.85 7.90 2.33
CA SER A 145 -4.27 6.81 1.45
C SER A 145 -3.50 6.86 0.12
N SER A 146 -2.96 5.71 -0.32
CA SER A 146 -2.18 5.60 -1.56
C SER A 146 -2.91 4.84 -2.65
N VAL A 147 -3.58 3.73 -2.31
CA VAL A 147 -4.31 2.90 -3.28
C VAL A 147 -5.40 2.08 -2.60
N ILE A 148 -6.51 1.87 -3.30
CA ILE A 148 -7.59 0.96 -2.88
C ILE A 148 -7.42 -0.36 -3.66
N VAL A 149 -7.67 -1.50 -3.00
CA VAL A 149 -7.68 -2.81 -3.64
C VAL A 149 -8.94 -3.56 -3.25
N SER A 150 -9.73 -3.96 -4.23
CA SER A 150 -10.86 -4.87 -4.03
C SER A 150 -10.45 -6.30 -4.33
N LEU A 151 -10.88 -7.23 -3.47
CA LEU A 151 -10.61 -8.66 -3.57
C LEU A 151 -11.92 -9.45 -3.62
N GLY A 152 -11.95 -10.51 -4.41
CA GLY A 152 -13.10 -11.39 -4.52
C GLY A 152 -12.99 -12.35 -5.69
N TYR A 153 -14.12 -12.90 -6.10
CA TYR A 153 -14.21 -13.70 -7.32
C TYR A 153 -14.93 -12.87 -8.38
N ARG A 154 -14.42 -12.95 -9.62
CA ARG A 154 -14.99 -12.17 -10.74
C ARG A 154 -16.45 -12.50 -10.97
N SER A 155 -17.23 -11.48 -11.28
CA SER A 155 -18.61 -11.64 -11.69
C SER A 155 -18.71 -12.27 -13.08
N GLU A 156 -19.76 -13.05 -13.34
CA GLU A 156 -20.09 -13.52 -14.68
C GLU A 156 -20.34 -12.37 -15.66
N ASN A 157 -20.74 -11.22 -15.14
CA ASN A 157 -20.99 -9.98 -15.88
C ASN A 157 -19.74 -9.10 -16.05
N ASP A 158 -18.55 -9.52 -15.57
CA ASP A 158 -17.32 -8.76 -15.77
C ASP A 158 -16.94 -8.76 -17.26
N PHE A 159 -17.09 -7.59 -17.89
CA PHE A 159 -16.79 -7.41 -19.32
C PHE A 159 -15.30 -7.68 -19.65
N ASN A 160 -14.40 -7.58 -18.69
CA ASN A 160 -12.97 -7.85 -18.87
C ASN A 160 -12.61 -9.34 -18.73
N ALA A 161 -13.50 -10.17 -18.15
CA ALA A 161 -13.19 -11.56 -17.83
C ALA A 161 -12.77 -12.40 -19.05
N LYS A 162 -13.33 -12.09 -20.21
CA LYS A 162 -13.08 -12.80 -21.48
C LYS A 162 -12.06 -12.10 -22.37
N LEU A 163 -11.59 -10.93 -22.01
CA LEU A 163 -10.61 -10.20 -22.82
C LEU A 163 -9.19 -10.73 -22.55
N PRO A 164 -8.36 -10.83 -23.61
CA PRO A 164 -6.97 -11.21 -23.45
C PRO A 164 -6.21 -10.16 -22.63
N LYS A 165 -5.22 -10.60 -21.86
CA LYS A 165 -4.30 -9.69 -21.18
C LYS A 165 -3.41 -8.99 -22.21
N SER A 166 -3.34 -7.67 -22.13
CA SER A 166 -2.46 -6.87 -22.97
C SER A 166 -1.26 -6.38 -22.16
N ARG A 167 -0.08 -6.52 -22.73
CA ARG A 167 1.18 -6.00 -22.20
C ARG A 167 2.00 -5.45 -23.37
N LEU A 168 2.88 -4.52 -23.07
CA LEU A 168 3.87 -4.08 -24.06
C LEU A 168 4.80 -5.24 -24.41
N PRO A 169 5.32 -5.29 -25.66
CA PRO A 169 6.30 -6.29 -26.07
C PRO A 169 7.57 -6.25 -25.22
N ASP A 170 8.24 -7.41 -25.10
CA ASP A 170 9.43 -7.54 -24.25
C ASP A 170 10.55 -6.59 -24.66
N GLU A 171 10.75 -6.36 -25.95
CA GLU A 171 11.77 -5.45 -26.49
C GLU A 171 11.55 -3.97 -26.11
N VAL A 172 10.32 -3.62 -25.67
CA VAL A 172 9.98 -2.25 -25.20
C VAL A 172 10.29 -2.07 -23.71
N ILE A 173 10.17 -3.15 -22.94
CA ILE A 173 10.26 -3.09 -21.47
C ILE A 173 11.54 -3.72 -20.89
N PHE A 174 12.27 -4.53 -21.67
CA PHE A 174 13.52 -5.16 -21.24
C PHE A 174 14.70 -4.69 -22.11
N THR A 175 15.81 -4.41 -21.46
CA THR A 175 17.11 -4.22 -22.10
C THR A 175 18.07 -5.25 -21.52
N HIS A 176 18.61 -6.12 -22.35
CA HIS A 176 19.67 -7.05 -21.95
C HIS A 176 21.02 -6.34 -22.06
N LEU A 177 21.83 -6.36 -21.00
CA LEU A 177 23.15 -5.74 -20.91
C LEU A 177 24.25 -6.77 -21.16
#